data_f96984ba50e72b26798f33c69be86bed
#
_entry.id   f96984ba50e72b26798f33c69be86bed
#
_cell.length_a   1.000
_cell.length_b   1.000
_cell.length_c   1.000
_cell.angle_alpha   90.00
_cell.angle_beta   90.00
_cell.angle_gamma   90.00
#
_symmetry.space_group_name_H-M   'P 1'
#
loop_
_entity.id
_entity.type
_entity.pdbx_description
1 polymer ?
#
loop_
_entity_poly.entity_id
_entity_poly.type
_entity_poly.pdbx_seq_one_letter_code
_entity_poly.pdbx_strand_id
1 'polypeptide(L)'
;RLLADIEWLADGDSPTGRRILLDGRSRNEPGQENPGGIGLVAQLSQNMNFVIDLRVGEFLELHAESRNVPRKAEVVRETLEAANSLAGEPFDRNTPVTSLSGGQSRALMIADAALISRSPIVLIDEIENAGIDRSKALELLTGAEKIVLMATHDPLLALGASKRLVISGGEIRGILQRSAAEETALKRLADIDAVLHQCRQTIRSGGEVLPELTHL
;
A
#
# COMPACT_ATOMS: atom_id res chain seq x y z
N ARG A 1 1.91 13.07 9.89
CA ARG A 1 0.94 13.41 10.98
C ARG A 1 -0.51 13.16 10.57
N LEU A 2 -0.99 13.61 9.39
CA LEU A 2 -2.38 13.34 8.98
C LEU A 2 -2.68 11.83 8.91
N LEU A 3 -1.80 11.02 8.33
CA LEU A 3 -1.98 9.57 8.30
C LEU A 3 -2.08 8.98 9.71
N ALA A 4 -1.24 9.44 10.65
CA ALA A 4 -1.32 9.00 12.04
C ALA A 4 -2.65 9.41 12.71
N ASP A 5 -3.14 10.63 12.47
CA ASP A 5 -4.46 11.05 12.98
C ASP A 5 -5.59 10.17 12.44
N ILE A 6 -5.49 9.74 11.16
CA ILE A 6 -6.48 8.83 10.55
C ILE A 6 -6.33 7.41 11.12
N GLU A 7 -5.10 6.90 11.24
CA GLU A 7 -4.81 5.57 11.82
C GLU A 7 -5.44 5.40 13.20
N TRP A 8 -5.26 6.41 14.05
CA TRP A 8 -5.79 6.38 15.42
C TRP A 8 -7.21 6.91 15.55
N LEU A 9 -7.84 7.32 14.44
CA LEU A 9 -9.17 7.96 14.44
C LEU A 9 -9.23 9.09 15.47
N ALA A 10 -8.25 10.01 15.38
CA ALA A 10 -8.08 11.10 16.35
C ALA A 10 -9.39 11.89 16.55
N ASP A 11 -9.71 12.21 17.79
CA ASP A 11 -10.92 12.97 18.19
C ASP A 11 -10.57 14.24 18.99
N GLY A 12 -9.60 15.01 18.45
CA GLY A 12 -9.07 16.21 19.11
C GLY A 12 -8.00 15.89 20.15
N ASP A 13 -7.69 14.63 20.39
CA ASP A 13 -6.73 14.11 21.39
C ASP A 13 -5.31 13.91 20.86
N SER A 14 -5.09 14.24 19.57
CA SER A 14 -3.75 14.21 18.95
C SER A 14 -3.05 15.56 19.04
N PRO A 15 -1.71 15.61 18.89
CA PRO A 15 -0.94 16.88 18.87
C PRO A 15 -1.37 17.86 17.78
N THR A 16 -2.12 17.42 16.78
CA THR A 16 -2.65 18.26 15.68
C THR A 16 -4.01 18.87 16.01
N GLY A 17 -4.69 18.39 17.06
CA GLY A 17 -6.05 18.77 17.42
C GLY A 17 -7.11 18.37 16.39
N ARG A 18 -6.77 17.52 15.40
CA ARG A 18 -7.72 17.07 14.37
C ARG A 18 -8.75 16.12 14.94
N ARG A 19 -9.92 16.16 14.30
CA ARG A 19 -10.99 15.21 14.52
C ARG A 19 -11.25 14.44 13.23
N ILE A 20 -11.19 13.11 13.29
CA ILE A 20 -11.46 12.21 12.17
C ILE A 20 -12.87 11.68 12.33
N LEU A 21 -13.70 11.90 11.32
CA LEU A 21 -15.08 11.44 11.31
C LEU A 21 -15.25 10.33 10.28
N LEU A 22 -15.92 9.26 10.66
CA LEU A 22 -16.39 8.21 9.76
C LEU A 22 -17.90 8.35 9.61
N ASP A 23 -18.36 8.55 8.38
CA ASP A 23 -19.77 8.83 8.08
C ASP A 23 -20.36 9.98 8.95
N GLY A 24 -19.52 11.01 9.18
CA GLY A 24 -19.90 12.19 9.96
C GLY A 24 -19.89 12.00 11.47
N ARG A 25 -19.44 10.83 11.98
CA ARG A 25 -19.42 10.51 13.42
C ARG A 25 -17.99 10.33 13.93
N SER A 26 -17.76 10.75 15.16
CA SER A 26 -16.51 10.50 15.88
C SER A 26 -16.49 9.10 16.49
N ARG A 27 -15.29 8.54 16.70
CA ARG A 27 -15.12 7.21 17.35
C ARG A 27 -15.75 7.13 18.75
N ASN A 28 -15.89 8.25 19.45
CA ASN A 28 -16.39 8.30 20.82
C ASN A 28 -17.90 8.50 20.90
N GLU A 29 -18.61 8.63 19.76
CA GLU A 29 -20.07 8.79 19.77
C GLU A 29 -20.79 7.48 20.11
N PRO A 30 -21.86 7.54 20.94
CA PRO A 30 -22.66 6.36 21.27
C PRO A 30 -23.23 5.70 20.01
N GLY A 31 -23.14 4.39 19.92
CA GLY A 31 -23.66 3.61 18.79
C GLY A 31 -22.63 3.34 17.67
N GLN A 32 -21.39 3.79 17.80
CA GLN A 32 -20.25 3.29 17.05
C GLN A 32 -19.60 2.14 17.82
N GLU A 33 -20.31 1.07 17.98
CA GLU A 33 -19.67 -0.19 18.37
C GLU A 33 -18.80 -0.62 17.19
N ASN A 34 -17.50 -0.72 17.45
CA ASN A 34 -16.56 -1.32 16.48
C ASN A 34 -16.87 -2.83 16.46
N PRO A 35 -17.66 -3.35 15.49
CA PRO A 35 -18.16 -4.72 15.56
C PRO A 35 -16.97 -5.68 15.45
N GLY A 36 -16.55 -6.22 16.58
CA GLY A 36 -15.59 -7.29 16.67
C GLY A 36 -14.12 -6.90 16.75
N GLY A 37 -13.76 -5.66 17.15
CA GLY A 37 -12.36 -5.28 17.37
C GLY A 37 -11.49 -5.29 16.08
N ILE A 38 -12.13 -5.29 14.92
CA ILE A 38 -11.45 -5.24 13.61
C ILE A 38 -10.92 -3.82 13.43
N GLY A 39 -9.62 -3.66 13.25
CA GLY A 39 -9.03 -2.37 12.91
C GLY A 39 -9.65 -1.83 11.62
N LEU A 40 -10.27 -0.65 11.68
CA LEU A 40 -10.84 0.01 10.49
C LEU A 40 -9.76 0.47 9.53
N VAL A 41 -8.57 0.68 10.04
CA VAL A 41 -7.43 1.23 9.30
C VAL A 41 -6.26 0.27 9.38
N ALA A 42 -5.69 -0.08 8.25
CA ALA A 42 -4.40 -0.75 8.15
C ALA A 42 -3.36 0.27 7.67
N GLN A 43 -2.21 0.34 8.34
CA GLN A 43 -1.12 1.22 7.94
C GLN A 43 0.06 0.41 7.42
N LEU A 44 0.56 0.84 6.25
CA LEU A 44 1.78 0.35 5.63
C LEU A 44 2.82 1.47 5.69
N SER A 45 3.74 1.42 6.65
CA SER A 45 4.78 2.43 6.83
C SER A 45 6.07 2.04 6.12
N GLN A 46 6.94 3.03 5.89
CA GLN A 46 8.23 2.85 5.20
C GLN A 46 9.15 1.84 5.89
N ASN A 47 9.14 1.77 7.22
CA ASN A 47 10.07 0.99 8.04
C ASN A 47 9.42 -0.23 8.69
N MET A 48 8.47 -0.87 8.02
CA MET A 48 7.87 -2.09 8.54
C MET A 48 8.80 -3.29 8.31
N ASN A 49 9.27 -3.87 9.40
CA ASN A 49 10.02 -5.12 9.41
C ASN A 49 9.28 -6.15 10.28
N PHE A 50 9.35 -7.40 9.85
CA PHE A 50 8.84 -8.49 10.68
C PHE A 50 9.75 -8.72 11.88
N VAL A 51 9.16 -8.77 13.08
CA VAL A 51 9.85 -9.08 14.33
C VAL A 51 9.42 -10.44 14.91
N ILE A 52 8.65 -11.19 14.13
CA ILE A 52 8.11 -12.49 14.52
C ILE A 52 8.91 -13.61 13.86
N ASP A 53 9.19 -14.67 14.60
CA ASP A 53 9.91 -15.85 14.11
C ASP A 53 8.90 -16.88 13.56
N LEU A 54 8.39 -16.59 12.36
CA LEU A 54 7.48 -17.47 11.62
C LEU A 54 7.96 -17.58 10.17
N ARG A 55 7.51 -18.64 9.49
CA ARG A 55 7.61 -18.74 8.03
C ARG A 55 6.47 -17.96 7.37
N VAL A 56 6.66 -17.53 6.14
CA VAL A 56 5.65 -16.78 5.36
C VAL A 56 4.28 -17.47 5.40
N GLY A 57 4.25 -18.79 5.16
CA GLY A 57 3.00 -19.55 5.19
C GLY A 57 2.32 -19.55 6.55
N GLU A 58 3.09 -19.76 7.62
CA GLU A 58 2.59 -19.74 8.99
C GLU A 58 2.05 -18.36 9.39
N PHE A 59 2.75 -17.31 8.99
CA PHE A 59 2.33 -15.92 9.18
C PHE A 59 0.98 -15.64 8.51
N LEU A 60 0.83 -15.98 7.23
CA LEU A 60 -0.41 -15.77 6.48
C LEU A 60 -1.56 -16.62 7.04
N GLU A 61 -1.30 -17.87 7.45
CA GLU A 61 -2.30 -18.74 8.07
C GLU A 61 -2.79 -18.19 9.40
N LEU A 62 -1.89 -17.70 10.25
CA LEU A 62 -2.21 -17.07 11.53
C LEU A 62 -3.07 -15.82 11.33
N HIS A 63 -2.71 -14.97 10.35
CA HIS A 63 -3.48 -13.77 10.00
C HIS A 63 -4.87 -14.13 9.48
N ALA A 64 -4.98 -15.07 8.56
CA ALA A 64 -6.27 -15.51 8.01
C ALA A 64 -7.16 -16.14 9.11
N GLU A 65 -6.58 -16.89 10.04
CA GLU A 65 -7.28 -17.48 11.17
C GLU A 65 -7.80 -16.41 12.15
N SER A 66 -6.93 -15.48 12.55
CA SER A 66 -7.30 -14.39 13.48
C SER A 66 -8.44 -13.51 12.96
N ARG A 67 -8.64 -13.46 11.66
CA ARG A 67 -9.68 -12.68 10.97
C ARG A 67 -10.88 -13.53 10.51
N ASN A 68 -10.90 -14.82 10.83
CA ASN A 68 -11.93 -15.76 10.39
C ASN A 68 -12.19 -15.69 8.88
N VAL A 69 -11.10 -15.71 8.09
CA VAL A 69 -11.20 -15.64 6.62
C VAL A 69 -11.80 -16.96 6.11
N PRO A 70 -12.88 -16.92 5.31
CA PRO A 70 -13.42 -18.11 4.68
C PRO A 70 -12.43 -18.67 3.65
N ARG A 71 -12.44 -19.99 3.42
CA ARG A 71 -11.53 -20.66 2.46
C ARG A 71 -10.03 -20.33 2.73
N LYS A 72 -9.63 -20.35 3.99
CA LYS A 72 -8.32 -19.94 4.48
C LYS A 72 -7.16 -20.40 3.59
N ALA A 73 -7.10 -21.69 3.24
CA ALA A 73 -6.00 -22.26 2.45
C ALA A 73 -5.89 -21.65 1.04
N GLU A 74 -7.03 -21.35 0.42
CA GLU A 74 -7.09 -20.71 -0.91
C GLU A 74 -6.61 -19.26 -0.82
N VAL A 75 -7.14 -18.48 0.13
CA VAL A 75 -6.76 -17.08 0.33
C VAL A 75 -5.28 -16.94 0.69
N VAL A 76 -4.73 -17.82 1.52
CA VAL A 76 -3.30 -17.83 1.84
C VAL A 76 -2.45 -18.07 0.60
N ARG A 77 -2.86 -19.02 -0.28
CA ARG A 77 -2.15 -19.27 -1.55
C ARG A 77 -2.23 -18.06 -2.46
N GLU A 78 -3.42 -17.48 -2.66
CA GLU A 78 -3.63 -16.29 -3.48
C GLU A 78 -2.83 -15.09 -2.96
N THR A 79 -2.74 -14.93 -1.64
CA THR A 79 -1.95 -13.85 -1.01
C THR A 79 -0.46 -14.03 -1.29
N LEU A 80 0.07 -15.25 -1.21
CA LEU A 80 1.46 -15.53 -1.54
C LEU A 80 1.76 -15.30 -3.03
N GLU A 81 0.87 -15.73 -3.92
CA GLU A 81 0.98 -15.50 -5.37
C GLU A 81 0.95 -14.00 -5.69
N ALA A 82 0.02 -13.25 -5.09
CA ALA A 82 -0.07 -11.81 -5.23
C ALA A 82 1.21 -11.12 -4.71
N ALA A 83 1.69 -11.47 -3.52
CA ALA A 83 2.94 -10.94 -2.99
C ALA A 83 4.13 -11.17 -3.91
N ASN A 84 4.26 -12.38 -4.47
CA ASN A 84 5.31 -12.70 -5.43
C ASN A 84 5.17 -11.94 -6.75
N SER A 85 3.95 -11.60 -7.18
CA SER A 85 3.74 -10.78 -8.38
C SER A 85 4.16 -9.31 -8.19
N LEU A 86 4.15 -8.83 -6.95
CA LEU A 86 4.57 -7.49 -6.58
C LEU A 86 6.07 -7.40 -6.33
N ALA A 87 6.68 -8.45 -5.79
CA ALA A 87 8.09 -8.50 -5.45
C ALA A 87 8.97 -8.57 -6.70
N GLY A 88 10.12 -7.88 -6.68
CA GLY A 88 11.12 -7.99 -7.75
C GLY A 88 11.81 -9.37 -7.82
N GLU A 89 11.82 -10.10 -6.69
CA GLU A 89 12.35 -11.45 -6.56
C GLU A 89 11.33 -12.29 -5.77
N PRO A 90 10.96 -13.49 -6.29
CA PRO A 90 10.01 -14.36 -5.61
C PRO A 90 10.60 -14.95 -4.33
N PHE A 91 9.72 -15.32 -3.40
CA PHE A 91 10.07 -15.99 -2.15
C PHE A 91 9.11 -17.16 -1.89
N ASP A 92 9.59 -18.13 -1.11
CA ASP A 92 8.89 -19.37 -0.85
C ASP A 92 8.03 -19.27 0.42
N ARG A 93 6.99 -20.11 0.52
CA ARG A 93 6.13 -20.27 1.68
C ARG A 93 6.92 -20.60 2.97
N ASN A 94 8.04 -21.32 2.83
CA ASN A 94 8.88 -21.75 3.94
C ASN A 94 9.97 -20.73 4.31
N THR A 95 10.06 -19.60 3.58
CA THR A 95 11.03 -18.54 3.89
C THR A 95 10.68 -17.91 5.23
N PRO A 96 11.64 -17.75 6.17
CA PRO A 96 11.41 -17.00 7.40
C PRO A 96 11.06 -15.54 7.07
N VAL A 97 10.00 -14.99 7.68
CA VAL A 97 9.59 -13.61 7.38
C VAL A 97 10.67 -12.58 7.73
N THR A 98 11.52 -12.89 8.71
CA THR A 98 12.65 -12.05 9.12
C THR A 98 13.81 -12.03 8.12
N SER A 99 13.87 -12.99 7.18
CA SER A 99 14.90 -13.06 6.12
C SER A 99 14.46 -12.42 4.80
N LEU A 100 13.22 -11.96 4.71
CA LEU A 100 12.72 -11.26 3.53
C LEU A 100 13.46 -9.94 3.32
N SER A 101 13.79 -9.63 2.07
CA SER A 101 14.27 -8.29 1.71
C SER A 101 13.21 -7.23 1.97
N GLY A 102 13.60 -5.95 2.05
CA GLY A 102 12.62 -4.87 2.26
C GLY A 102 11.52 -4.82 1.21
N GLY A 103 11.82 -5.14 -0.06
CA GLY A 103 10.84 -5.24 -1.14
C GLY A 103 9.89 -6.43 -0.95
N GLN A 104 10.42 -7.61 -0.63
CA GLN A 104 9.63 -8.81 -0.35
C GLN A 104 8.72 -8.63 0.86
N SER A 105 9.23 -8.04 1.94
CA SER A 105 8.43 -7.74 3.15
C SER A 105 7.25 -6.82 2.83
N ARG A 106 7.47 -5.75 2.05
CA ARG A 106 6.41 -4.83 1.64
C ARG A 106 5.41 -5.48 0.71
N ALA A 107 5.87 -6.26 -0.26
CA ALA A 107 4.99 -7.02 -1.15
C ALA A 107 4.06 -7.95 -0.37
N LEU A 108 4.60 -8.67 0.63
CA LEU A 108 3.82 -9.54 1.51
C LEU A 108 2.79 -8.76 2.33
N MET A 109 3.19 -7.63 2.92
CA MET A 109 2.29 -6.79 3.74
C MET A 109 1.17 -6.16 2.91
N ILE A 110 1.45 -5.73 1.67
CA ILE A 110 0.44 -5.18 0.77
C ILE A 110 -0.56 -6.26 0.38
N ALA A 111 -0.09 -7.44 0.02
CA ALA A 111 -0.96 -8.57 -0.34
C ALA A 111 -1.83 -9.02 0.86
N ASP A 112 -1.25 -9.08 2.06
CA ASP A 112 -1.99 -9.35 3.30
C ASP A 112 -3.06 -8.28 3.57
N ALA A 113 -2.71 -7.00 3.42
CA ALA A 113 -3.65 -5.89 3.60
C ALA A 113 -4.79 -5.91 2.57
N ALA A 114 -4.52 -6.36 1.35
CA ALA A 114 -5.53 -6.45 0.29
C ALA A 114 -6.47 -7.64 0.49
N LEU A 115 -5.94 -8.85 0.75
CA LEU A 115 -6.68 -10.10 0.62
C LEU A 115 -7.10 -10.73 1.97
N ILE A 116 -6.30 -10.54 3.02
CA ILE A 116 -6.58 -11.11 4.36
C ILE A 116 -7.16 -10.07 5.30
N SER A 117 -6.61 -8.85 5.30
CA SER A 117 -7.09 -7.80 6.19
C SER A 117 -8.53 -7.39 5.86
N ARG A 118 -9.36 -7.29 6.89
CA ARG A 118 -10.72 -6.77 6.77
C ARG A 118 -10.81 -5.25 6.87
N SER A 119 -9.69 -4.57 7.12
CA SER A 119 -9.65 -3.11 7.20
C SER A 119 -10.08 -2.49 5.87
N PRO A 120 -11.14 -1.66 5.83
CA PRO A 120 -11.58 -1.02 4.61
C PRO A 120 -10.68 0.12 4.17
N ILE A 121 -9.88 0.68 5.08
CA ILE A 121 -8.98 1.80 4.83
C ILE A 121 -7.54 1.32 4.93
N VAL A 122 -6.74 1.61 3.91
CA VAL A 122 -5.30 1.32 3.88
C VAL A 122 -4.54 2.63 3.74
N LEU A 123 -3.68 2.91 4.72
CA LEU A 123 -2.78 4.06 4.69
C LEU A 123 -1.40 3.60 4.24
N ILE A 124 -0.82 4.32 3.29
CA ILE A 124 0.50 4.00 2.72
C ILE A 124 1.39 5.23 2.85
N ASP A 125 2.56 5.05 3.44
CA ASP A 125 3.56 6.09 3.57
C ASP A 125 4.80 5.73 2.74
N GLU A 126 5.09 6.57 1.71
CA GLU A 126 6.29 6.49 0.86
C GLU A 126 6.54 5.09 0.21
N ILE A 127 5.61 4.61 -0.60
CA ILE A 127 5.74 3.33 -1.32
C ILE A 127 6.79 3.37 -2.45
N GLU A 128 7.18 4.55 -2.92
CA GLU A 128 8.05 4.76 -4.08
C GLU A 128 9.44 4.10 -3.96
N ASN A 129 9.93 3.97 -2.73
CA ASN A 129 11.22 3.36 -2.42
C ASN A 129 11.16 1.85 -2.13
N ALA A 130 10.05 1.22 -2.43
CA ALA A 130 9.73 -0.10 -1.90
C ALA A 130 10.42 -1.28 -2.62
N GLY A 131 10.99 -1.08 -3.81
CA GLY A 131 11.53 -2.20 -4.61
C GLY A 131 10.46 -3.18 -5.11
N ILE A 132 9.21 -2.73 -5.21
CA ILE A 132 8.04 -3.46 -5.67
C ILE A 132 7.43 -2.81 -6.92
N ASP A 133 6.55 -3.53 -7.59
CA ASP A 133 5.70 -2.99 -8.65
C ASP A 133 4.55 -2.17 -8.03
N ARG A 134 4.70 -0.84 -8.06
CA ARG A 134 3.76 0.11 -7.45
C ARG A 134 2.40 0.11 -8.10
N SER A 135 2.35 -0.02 -9.42
CA SER A 135 1.10 -0.03 -10.19
C SER A 135 0.27 -1.25 -9.84
N LYS A 136 0.87 -2.43 -9.86
CA LYS A 136 0.20 -3.68 -9.43
C LYS A 136 -0.23 -3.63 -7.97
N ALA A 137 0.56 -3.01 -7.07
CA ALA A 137 0.20 -2.88 -5.66
C ALA A 137 -1.09 -2.05 -5.48
N LEU A 138 -1.22 -0.93 -6.21
CA LEU A 138 -2.43 -0.11 -6.19
C LEU A 138 -3.62 -0.82 -6.83
N GLU A 139 -3.42 -1.51 -7.96
CA GLU A 139 -4.46 -2.31 -8.60
C GLU A 139 -4.98 -3.41 -7.68
N LEU A 140 -4.09 -4.11 -6.96
CA LEU A 140 -4.47 -5.14 -6.00
C LEU A 140 -5.33 -4.56 -4.86
N LEU A 141 -4.92 -3.44 -4.27
CA LEU A 141 -5.64 -2.81 -3.17
C LEU A 141 -6.99 -2.24 -3.61
N THR A 142 -7.05 -1.57 -4.76
CA THR A 142 -8.29 -0.99 -5.29
C THR A 142 -9.24 -2.07 -5.81
N GLY A 143 -8.71 -3.15 -6.40
CA GLY A 143 -9.50 -4.33 -6.80
C GLY A 143 -10.12 -5.06 -5.61
N ALA A 144 -9.52 -4.96 -4.42
CA ALA A 144 -10.05 -5.47 -3.16
C ALA A 144 -11.01 -4.48 -2.46
N GLU A 145 -11.52 -3.46 -3.18
CA GLU A 145 -12.46 -2.44 -2.68
C GLU A 145 -11.97 -1.66 -1.45
N LYS A 146 -10.65 -1.50 -1.31
CA LYS A 146 -10.06 -0.72 -0.23
C LYS A 146 -10.06 0.78 -0.55
N ILE A 147 -10.28 1.60 0.45
CA ILE A 147 -10.01 3.04 0.40
C ILE A 147 -8.52 3.24 0.68
N VAL A 148 -7.76 3.62 -0.35
CA VAL A 148 -6.31 3.82 -0.23
C VAL A 148 -6.00 5.30 -0.07
N LEU A 149 -5.34 5.67 1.04
CA LEU A 149 -4.76 6.99 1.22
C LEU A 149 -3.24 6.86 1.24
N MET A 150 -2.59 7.56 0.34
CA MET A 150 -1.14 7.49 0.17
C MET A 150 -0.50 8.86 0.38
N ALA A 151 0.55 8.92 1.20
CA ALA A 151 1.48 10.03 1.20
C ALA A 151 2.60 9.70 0.20
N THR A 152 2.78 10.56 -0.80
CA THR A 152 3.77 10.35 -1.86
C THR A 152 4.27 11.68 -2.40
N HIS A 153 5.50 11.71 -2.87
CA HIS A 153 6.08 12.76 -3.69
C HIS A 153 6.33 12.29 -5.14
N ASP A 154 5.99 11.05 -5.48
CA ASP A 154 6.10 10.51 -6.83
C ASP A 154 4.96 11.05 -7.72
N PRO A 155 5.28 11.72 -8.84
CA PRO A 155 4.26 12.33 -9.70
C PRO A 155 3.35 11.30 -10.37
N LEU A 156 3.85 10.09 -10.67
CA LEU A 156 3.05 9.02 -11.29
C LEU A 156 1.96 8.55 -10.33
N LEU A 157 2.33 8.30 -9.07
CA LEU A 157 1.38 7.90 -8.02
C LEU A 157 0.40 9.03 -7.69
N ALA A 158 0.88 10.27 -7.57
CA ALA A 158 0.04 11.42 -7.28
C ALA A 158 -0.99 11.68 -8.37
N LEU A 159 -0.61 11.60 -9.65
CA LEU A 159 -1.51 11.79 -10.79
C LEU A 159 -2.39 10.55 -11.04
N GLY A 160 -1.94 9.36 -10.64
CA GLY A 160 -2.71 8.12 -10.72
C GLY A 160 -3.94 8.11 -9.80
N ALA A 161 -3.90 8.86 -8.68
CA ALA A 161 -5.00 8.92 -7.72
C ALA A 161 -6.25 9.60 -8.30
N SER A 162 -7.44 9.17 -7.83
CA SER A 162 -8.73 9.80 -8.19
C SER A 162 -8.86 11.20 -7.61
N LYS A 163 -8.30 11.43 -6.42
CA LYS A 163 -8.28 12.71 -5.71
C LYS A 163 -6.93 12.92 -5.04
N ARG A 164 -6.50 14.17 -4.96
CA ARG A 164 -5.28 14.58 -4.26
C ARG A 164 -5.60 15.61 -3.19
N LEU A 165 -5.08 15.37 -1.99
CA LEU A 165 -5.12 16.33 -0.89
C LEU A 165 -3.81 17.13 -0.91
N VAL A 166 -3.92 18.45 -1.07
CA VAL A 166 -2.76 19.34 -0.99
C VAL A 166 -2.59 19.79 0.46
N ILE A 167 -1.46 19.40 1.06
CA ILE A 167 -1.15 19.74 2.46
C ILE A 167 0.01 20.73 2.48
N SER A 168 -0.17 21.86 3.16
CA SER A 168 0.88 22.85 3.36
C SER A 168 0.73 23.50 4.73
N GLY A 169 1.84 23.62 5.46
CA GLY A 169 1.82 24.19 6.81
C GLY A 169 1.00 23.39 7.82
N GLY A 170 0.79 22.09 7.56
CA GLY A 170 -0.04 21.23 8.42
C GLY A 170 -1.55 21.30 8.14
N GLU A 171 -2.00 22.08 7.17
CA GLU A 171 -3.41 22.26 6.80
C GLU A 171 -3.71 21.67 5.43
N ILE A 172 -4.96 21.22 5.22
CA ILE A 172 -5.47 20.84 3.90
C ILE A 172 -5.80 22.12 3.15
N ARG A 173 -5.00 22.46 2.14
CA ARG A 173 -5.18 23.66 1.29
C ARG A 173 -6.18 23.46 0.16
N GLY A 174 -6.40 22.22 -0.24
CA GLY A 174 -7.34 21.92 -1.30
C GLY A 174 -7.46 20.43 -1.60
N ILE A 175 -8.53 20.10 -2.29
CA ILE A 175 -8.79 18.78 -2.85
C ILE A 175 -8.85 18.94 -4.36
N LEU A 176 -7.95 18.27 -5.06
CA LEU A 176 -7.82 18.33 -6.50
C LEU A 176 -8.32 17.04 -7.13
N GLN A 177 -9.01 17.16 -8.24
CA GLN A 177 -9.33 16.06 -9.14
C GLN A 177 -8.42 16.14 -10.37
N ARG A 178 -8.08 15.01 -10.95
CA ARG A 178 -7.24 14.95 -12.15
C ARG A 178 -7.95 15.63 -13.31
N SER A 179 -7.26 16.56 -13.97
CA SER A 179 -7.73 17.22 -15.18
C SER A 179 -7.42 16.41 -16.45
N ALA A 180 -8.04 16.73 -17.58
CA ALA A 180 -7.73 16.10 -18.87
C ALA A 180 -6.27 16.32 -19.31
N ALA A 181 -5.68 17.47 -18.98
CA ALA A 181 -4.28 17.75 -19.23
C ALA A 181 -3.37 16.83 -18.40
N GLU A 182 -3.70 16.62 -17.11
CA GLU A 182 -2.97 15.73 -16.23
C GLU A 182 -3.14 14.26 -16.61
N GLU A 183 -4.27 13.86 -17.17
CA GLU A 183 -4.47 12.53 -17.77
C GLU A 183 -3.46 12.26 -18.91
N THR A 184 -3.26 13.25 -19.76
CA THR A 184 -2.27 13.15 -20.85
C THR A 184 -0.84 13.11 -20.30
N ALA A 185 -0.54 13.91 -19.28
CA ALA A 185 0.76 13.90 -18.61
C ALA A 185 1.02 12.55 -17.91
N LEU A 186 0.01 11.96 -17.25
CA LEU A 186 0.12 10.65 -16.60
C LEU A 186 0.53 9.55 -17.58
N LYS A 187 -0.07 9.51 -18.78
CA LYS A 187 0.31 8.53 -19.82
C LYS A 187 1.78 8.63 -20.19
N ARG A 188 2.27 9.87 -20.46
CA ARG A 188 3.68 10.08 -20.76
C ARG A 188 4.61 9.71 -19.62
N LEU A 189 4.22 10.00 -18.37
CA LEU A 189 4.99 9.60 -17.20
C LEU A 189 5.03 8.08 -17.04
N ALA A 190 3.94 7.39 -17.35
CA ALA A 190 3.89 5.93 -17.34
C ALA A 190 4.86 5.32 -18.37
N ASP A 191 4.93 5.89 -19.58
CA ASP A 191 5.88 5.45 -20.61
C ASP A 191 7.33 5.62 -20.12
N ILE A 192 7.64 6.77 -19.52
CA ILE A 192 8.97 7.05 -18.95
C ILE A 192 9.30 6.04 -17.81
N ASP A 193 8.36 5.79 -16.90
CA ASP A 193 8.58 4.84 -15.79
C ASP A 193 8.78 3.41 -16.32
N ALA A 194 8.06 3.00 -17.36
CA ALA A 194 8.26 1.71 -18.01
C ALA A 194 9.69 1.55 -18.59
N VAL A 195 10.20 2.57 -19.26
CA VAL A 195 11.59 2.59 -19.77
C VAL A 195 12.59 2.48 -18.61
N LEU A 196 12.41 3.29 -17.57
CA LEU A 196 13.28 3.24 -16.37
C LEU A 196 13.22 1.88 -15.68
N HIS A 197 12.04 1.26 -15.61
CA HIS A 197 11.89 -0.08 -15.05
C HIS A 197 12.67 -1.13 -15.87
N GLN A 198 12.55 -1.09 -17.19
CA GLN A 198 13.29 -1.96 -18.09
C GLN A 198 14.80 -1.79 -17.96
N CYS A 199 15.29 -0.55 -17.91
CA CYS A 199 16.71 -0.27 -17.67
C CYS A 199 17.19 -0.87 -16.33
N ARG A 200 16.40 -0.71 -15.25
CA ARG A 200 16.74 -1.28 -13.94
C ARG A 200 16.82 -2.81 -13.99
N GLN A 201 15.89 -3.47 -14.69
CA GLN A 201 15.91 -4.92 -14.87
C GLN A 201 17.15 -5.39 -15.66
N THR A 202 17.48 -4.70 -16.76
CA THR A 202 18.68 -4.99 -17.57
C THR A 202 19.94 -4.89 -16.73
N ILE A 203 20.10 -3.82 -15.94
CA ILE A 203 21.26 -3.66 -15.05
C ILE A 203 21.32 -4.77 -13.99
N ARG A 204 20.20 -5.13 -13.37
CA ARG A 204 20.14 -6.20 -12.36
C ARG A 204 20.51 -7.58 -12.91
N SER A 205 20.17 -7.85 -14.18
CA SER A 205 20.55 -9.09 -14.86
C SER A 205 22.00 -9.08 -15.40
N GLY A 206 22.75 -8.00 -15.17
CA GLY A 206 24.12 -7.83 -15.67
C GLY A 206 24.21 -7.47 -17.16
N GLY A 207 23.08 -7.06 -17.76
CA GLY A 207 23.02 -6.60 -19.15
C GLY A 207 23.45 -5.14 -19.30
N GLU A 208 23.78 -4.76 -20.52
CA GLU A 208 24.12 -3.39 -20.91
C GLU A 208 22.86 -2.62 -21.31
N VAL A 209 22.70 -1.38 -20.80
CA VAL A 209 21.62 -0.49 -21.21
C VAL A 209 22.03 0.21 -22.47
N LEU A 210 21.44 -0.18 -23.60
CA LEU A 210 21.70 0.40 -24.91
C LEU A 210 20.82 1.65 -25.14
N PRO A 211 21.29 2.62 -25.99
CA PRO A 211 20.53 3.83 -26.30
C PRO A 211 19.11 3.57 -26.83
N GLU A 212 18.89 2.45 -27.53
CA GLU A 212 17.60 2.06 -28.11
C GLU A 212 16.54 1.81 -27.02
N LEU A 213 16.94 1.44 -25.80
CA LEU A 213 16.03 1.26 -24.67
C LEU A 213 15.50 2.60 -24.11
N THR A 214 16.13 3.72 -24.46
CA THR A 214 15.80 5.05 -23.91
C THR A 214 15.08 5.94 -24.92
N HIS A 215 14.74 5.43 -26.12
CA HIS A 215 13.91 6.15 -27.09
C HIS A 215 12.44 6.16 -26.64
N LEU A 216 11.94 7.35 -26.36
CA LEU A 216 10.53 7.66 -26.01
C LEU A 216 9.80 8.24 -27.21
#